data_77c5821a5e9d59704994dccf8764b761
#
_entry.id   77c5821a5e9d59704994dccf8764b761
#
_cell.length_a   1.000
_cell.length_b   1.000
_cell.length_c   1.000
_cell.angle_alpha   90.00
_cell.angle_beta   90.00
_cell.angle_gamma   90.00
#
_symmetry.space_group_name_H-M   'P 1'
#
loop_
_entity.id
_entity.type
_entity.pdbx_description
1 polymer ?
#
loop_
_entity_poly.entity_id
_entity_poly.type
_entity_poly.pdbx_seq_one_letter_code
_entity_poly.pdbx_strand_id
1 'polypeptide(L)'
;NKAYNSARTPYIQSQLNGNLRYNLFRCYTRSAGTRANKICWVEINNIIPPADVPGSDYGTFTIQVNKYAPDKDKVVLETISDCSMDPSATNFFARQIGDKFITTDSNGDITEYGDYPNKSEYIRVGDFDDIKNNVVPASQVPMGHAAVNLPVQPPNVSGNTYAPGSTTLYSNVNSVVTASMTTTQID
;
A
#
# COMPACT_ATOMS: atom_id res chain seq x y z
N ASN A 1 14.12 -13.81 -22.58
CA ASN A 1 12.99 -12.90 -22.42
C ASN A 1 12.88 -12.53 -20.95
N LYS A 2 13.33 -11.33 -20.57
CA LYS A 2 13.01 -10.78 -19.24
C LYS A 2 11.58 -10.28 -19.30
N ALA A 3 10.67 -11.01 -18.67
CA ALA A 3 9.30 -10.54 -18.50
C ALA A 3 9.35 -9.21 -17.70
N TYR A 4 8.87 -8.15 -18.30
CA TYR A 4 8.73 -6.88 -17.63
C TYR A 4 7.52 -6.96 -16.70
N ASN A 5 7.78 -7.10 -15.42
CA ASN A 5 6.72 -7.14 -14.43
C ASN A 5 6.42 -5.73 -13.91
N SER A 6 5.14 -5.44 -13.69
CA SER A 6 4.71 -4.26 -12.95
C SER A 6 5.16 -4.34 -11.49
N ALA A 7 5.57 -3.23 -10.92
CA ALA A 7 5.78 -3.15 -9.48
C ALA A 7 4.42 -3.29 -8.77
N ARG A 8 4.44 -3.90 -7.59
CA ARG A 8 3.22 -4.14 -6.80
C ARG A 8 3.44 -3.86 -5.32
N THR A 9 2.39 -3.48 -4.65
CA THR A 9 2.39 -3.39 -3.19
C THR A 9 2.37 -4.79 -2.56
N PRO A 10 2.72 -4.93 -1.29
CA PRO A 10 2.24 -6.05 -0.48
C PRO A 10 0.71 -6.14 -0.57
N TYR A 11 0.12 -7.22 -0.05
CA TYR A 11 -1.33 -7.23 0.12
C TYR A 11 -1.75 -6.12 1.07
N ILE A 12 -2.70 -5.32 0.62
CA ILE A 12 -3.47 -4.47 1.51
C ILE A 12 -4.36 -5.41 2.31
N GLN A 13 -4.22 -5.37 3.62
CA GLN A 13 -4.92 -6.27 4.53
C GLN A 13 -6.08 -5.56 5.20
N SER A 14 -7.06 -6.34 5.69
CA SER A 14 -8.14 -5.83 6.51
C SER A 14 -7.63 -5.41 7.89
N GLN A 15 -8.44 -4.62 8.58
CA GLN A 15 -8.29 -4.45 10.01
C GLN A 15 -8.41 -5.81 10.72
N LEU A 16 -7.87 -5.88 11.92
CA LEU A 16 -7.92 -7.09 12.72
C LEU A 16 -9.36 -7.33 13.19
N ASN A 17 -9.92 -8.49 12.86
CA ASN A 17 -11.22 -8.95 13.35
C ASN A 17 -11.00 -10.19 14.22
N GLY A 18 -11.00 -10.01 15.52
CA GLY A 18 -10.54 -11.05 16.44
C GLY A 18 -9.06 -11.36 16.19
N ASN A 19 -8.76 -12.57 15.75
CA ASN A 19 -7.40 -13.01 15.39
C ASN A 19 -7.21 -13.15 13.86
N LEU A 20 -8.20 -12.70 13.05
CA LEU A 20 -8.19 -12.89 11.61
C LEU A 20 -7.88 -11.58 10.89
N ARG A 21 -7.08 -11.67 9.84
CA ARG A 21 -6.86 -10.65 8.82
C ARG A 21 -7.08 -11.26 7.46
N TYR A 22 -7.74 -10.52 6.60
CA TYR A 22 -7.98 -10.90 5.23
C TYR A 22 -7.00 -10.16 4.31
N ASN A 23 -6.48 -10.84 3.31
CA ASN A 23 -5.80 -10.20 2.20
C ASN A 23 -6.87 -9.63 1.27
N LEU A 24 -6.87 -8.33 1.07
CA LEU A 24 -7.93 -7.66 0.33
C LEU A 24 -7.59 -7.53 -1.15
N PHE A 25 -6.55 -6.77 -1.46
CA PHE A 25 -6.13 -6.51 -2.83
C PHE A 25 -4.68 -6.04 -2.88
N ARG A 26 -4.15 -5.88 -4.08
CA ARG A 26 -2.87 -5.24 -4.35
C ARG A 26 -3.01 -4.12 -5.36
N CYS A 27 -2.16 -3.13 -5.23
CA CYS A 27 -1.98 -2.12 -6.27
C CYS A 27 -0.74 -2.46 -7.10
N TYR A 28 -0.89 -2.34 -8.40
CA TYR A 28 0.16 -2.57 -9.39
C TYR A 28 0.41 -1.28 -10.14
N THR A 29 1.65 -0.99 -10.51
CA THR A 29 1.92 0.09 -11.45
C THR A 29 1.45 -0.29 -12.85
N ARG A 30 0.94 0.68 -13.60
CA ARG A 30 0.55 0.46 -15.00
C ARG A 30 1.75 0.27 -15.91
N SER A 31 2.86 0.95 -15.61
CA SER A 31 4.12 0.76 -16.30
C SER A 31 4.91 -0.40 -15.71
N ALA A 32 5.52 -1.20 -16.58
CA ALA A 32 6.44 -2.25 -16.19
C ALA A 32 7.86 -1.69 -15.99
N GLY A 33 8.64 -2.37 -15.16
CA GLY A 33 10.06 -2.12 -14.99
C GLY A 33 10.47 -1.65 -13.59
N THR A 34 11.76 -1.73 -13.33
CA THR A 34 12.35 -1.48 -12.00
C THR A 34 12.28 -0.02 -11.53
N ARG A 35 12.03 0.92 -12.44
CA ARG A 35 11.90 2.35 -12.10
C ARG A 35 10.55 2.70 -11.49
N ALA A 36 9.55 1.86 -11.70
CA ALA A 36 8.19 2.13 -11.23
C ALA A 36 8.13 2.36 -9.71
N ASN A 37 8.88 1.59 -8.93
CA ASN A 37 9.00 1.77 -7.48
C ASN A 37 9.62 3.12 -7.04
N LYS A 38 10.26 3.82 -7.97
CA LYS A 38 10.88 5.13 -7.72
C LYS A 38 10.05 6.29 -8.25
N ILE A 39 8.88 6.01 -8.81
CA ILE A 39 8.00 7.03 -9.38
C ILE A 39 6.92 7.41 -8.40
N CYS A 40 6.22 6.43 -7.87
CA CYS A 40 5.10 6.65 -6.98
C CYS A 40 5.01 5.58 -5.89
N TRP A 41 4.23 5.90 -4.88
CA TRP A 41 3.81 5.00 -3.82
C TRP A 41 2.33 5.21 -3.51
N VAL A 42 1.70 4.21 -2.93
CA VAL A 42 0.27 4.21 -2.64
C VAL A 42 0.04 4.37 -1.15
N GLU A 43 -0.99 5.13 -0.81
CA GLU A 43 -1.48 5.31 0.55
C GLU A 43 -2.97 4.97 0.62
N ILE A 44 -3.35 4.28 1.68
CA ILE A 44 -4.76 4.02 2.02
C ILE A 44 -5.05 4.79 3.29
N ASN A 45 -5.96 5.73 3.20
CA ASN A 45 -6.33 6.60 4.32
C ASN A 45 -7.84 6.89 4.32
N ASN A 46 -8.28 7.76 5.22
CA ASN A 46 -9.68 8.17 5.35
C ASN A 46 -10.64 6.96 5.36
N ILE A 47 -10.33 6.00 6.23
CA ILE A 47 -11.09 4.75 6.35
C ILE A 47 -12.28 4.99 7.24
N ILE A 48 -13.48 4.76 6.69
CA ILE A 48 -14.76 4.92 7.38
C ILE A 48 -15.37 3.52 7.54
N PRO A 49 -15.62 3.07 8.77
CA PRO A 49 -16.22 1.76 8.98
C PRO A 49 -17.69 1.73 8.52
N PRO A 50 -18.26 0.55 8.25
CA PRO A 50 -19.65 0.42 7.79
C PRO A 50 -20.68 1.08 8.72
N ALA A 51 -20.43 1.06 10.03
CA ALA A 51 -21.32 1.68 11.01
C ALA A 51 -21.54 3.17 10.79
N ASP A 52 -20.57 3.84 10.19
CA ASP A 52 -20.59 5.28 9.92
C ASP A 52 -21.00 5.61 8.47
N VAL A 53 -21.32 4.59 7.65
CA VAL A 53 -21.79 4.75 6.26
C VAL A 53 -23.30 4.46 6.19
N PRO A 54 -24.15 5.47 6.07
CA PRO A 54 -25.61 5.26 6.06
C PRO A 54 -26.05 4.35 4.89
N GLY A 55 -26.81 3.29 5.22
CA GLY A 55 -27.43 2.43 4.21
C GLY A 55 -26.47 1.50 3.48
N SER A 56 -25.29 1.27 3.99
CA SER A 56 -24.32 0.33 3.42
C SER A 56 -23.79 -0.63 4.49
N ASP A 57 -23.68 -1.89 4.13
CA ASP A 57 -22.99 -2.90 4.94
C ASP A 57 -21.46 -2.82 4.79
N TYR A 58 -20.98 -2.01 3.85
CA TYR A 58 -19.57 -1.81 3.54
C TYR A 58 -19.08 -0.45 3.97
N GLY A 59 -17.87 -0.40 4.49
CA GLY A 59 -17.18 0.85 4.74
C GLY A 59 -16.58 1.47 3.47
N THR A 60 -16.06 2.68 3.63
CA THR A 60 -15.36 3.40 2.56
C THR A 60 -13.94 3.76 2.96
N PHE A 61 -13.11 4.03 1.95
CA PHE A 61 -11.71 4.43 2.14
C PHE A 61 -11.23 5.25 0.93
N THR A 62 -10.11 5.91 1.11
CA THR A 62 -9.47 6.70 0.05
C THR A 62 -8.14 6.06 -0.32
N ILE A 63 -7.88 5.98 -1.62
CA ILE A 63 -6.59 5.58 -2.18
C ILE A 63 -5.92 6.82 -2.74
N GLN A 64 -4.69 7.10 -2.29
CA GLN A 64 -3.87 8.18 -2.82
C GLN A 64 -2.63 7.60 -3.50
N VAL A 65 -2.34 8.11 -4.68
CA VAL A 65 -1.08 7.87 -5.36
C VAL A 65 -0.21 9.10 -5.17
N ASN A 66 0.93 8.89 -4.56
CA ASN A 66 1.86 9.96 -4.20
C ASN A 66 3.15 9.83 -4.99
N LYS A 67 3.78 10.94 -5.34
CA LYS A 67 5.09 10.96 -5.99
C LYS A 67 6.16 10.49 -5.00
N TYR A 68 7.04 9.63 -5.48
CA TYR A 68 8.21 9.27 -4.68
C TYR A 68 9.19 10.44 -4.65
N ALA A 69 9.34 11.04 -3.49
CA ALA A 69 10.27 12.13 -3.23
C ALA A 69 10.76 12.03 -1.78
N PRO A 70 11.87 11.28 -1.53
CA PRO A 70 12.30 10.95 -0.17
C PRO A 70 12.69 12.18 0.67
N ASP A 71 13.12 13.25 0.02
CA ASP A 71 13.65 14.45 0.70
C ASP A 71 12.70 15.66 0.58
N LYS A 72 11.47 15.44 0.17
CA LYS A 72 10.51 16.53 -0.09
C LYS A 72 9.16 16.24 0.54
N ASP A 73 8.39 17.30 0.67
CA ASP A 73 6.99 17.21 1.10
C ASP A 73 6.20 16.25 0.20
N LYS A 74 5.19 15.62 0.80
CA LYS A 74 4.29 14.71 0.11
C LYS A 74 3.62 15.43 -1.07
N VAL A 75 3.80 14.93 -2.26
CA VAL A 75 3.15 15.40 -3.47
C VAL A 75 2.13 14.36 -3.92
N VAL A 76 0.86 14.68 -3.82
CA VAL A 76 -0.24 13.83 -4.27
C VAL A 76 -0.36 13.95 -5.79
N LEU A 77 -0.30 12.81 -6.49
CA LEU A 77 -0.50 12.72 -7.94
C LEU A 77 -1.97 12.46 -8.27
N GLU A 78 -2.62 11.58 -7.54
CA GLU A 78 -4.00 11.16 -7.77
C GLU A 78 -4.66 10.81 -6.43
N THR A 79 -5.94 11.13 -6.31
CA THR A 79 -6.77 10.77 -5.15
C THR A 79 -8.06 10.11 -5.66
N ILE A 80 -8.33 8.92 -5.19
CA ILE A 80 -9.56 8.17 -5.46
C ILE A 80 -10.29 8.03 -4.13
N SER A 81 -11.30 8.88 -3.94
CA SER A 81 -12.07 8.96 -2.68
C SER A 81 -13.26 8.01 -2.69
N ASP A 82 -13.78 7.75 -1.50
CA ASP A 82 -15.02 7.00 -1.27
C ASP A 82 -15.05 5.61 -1.92
N CYS A 83 -13.89 4.97 -2.04
CA CYS A 83 -13.79 3.60 -2.54
C CYS A 83 -14.51 2.64 -1.58
N SER A 84 -15.34 1.76 -2.12
CA SER A 84 -15.98 0.68 -1.39
C SER A 84 -15.43 -0.68 -1.80
N MET A 85 -15.52 -1.68 -0.92
CA MET A 85 -15.26 -3.08 -1.26
C MET A 85 -16.50 -3.84 -1.74
N ASP A 86 -17.66 -3.19 -1.84
CA ASP A 86 -18.87 -3.79 -2.40
C ASP A 86 -18.76 -3.95 -3.93
N PRO A 87 -18.70 -5.20 -4.47
CA PRO A 87 -18.59 -5.42 -5.90
C PRO A 87 -19.79 -4.91 -6.71
N SER A 88 -20.95 -4.76 -6.07
CA SER A 88 -22.18 -4.28 -6.71
C SER A 88 -22.25 -2.75 -6.77
N ALA A 89 -21.53 -2.06 -5.91
CA ALA A 89 -21.57 -0.61 -5.81
C ALA A 89 -20.90 0.09 -6.99
N THR A 90 -21.39 1.29 -7.31
CA THR A 90 -20.80 2.14 -8.35
C THR A 90 -19.40 2.64 -7.97
N ASN A 91 -19.17 2.81 -6.67
CA ASN A 91 -17.91 3.23 -6.08
C ASN A 91 -16.99 2.05 -5.67
N PHE A 92 -17.24 0.86 -6.22
CA PHE A 92 -16.33 -0.27 -6.04
C PHE A 92 -14.90 0.12 -6.48
N PHE A 93 -13.91 -0.08 -5.62
CA PHE A 93 -12.55 0.41 -5.84
C PHE A 93 -11.95 -0.05 -7.17
N ALA A 94 -12.20 -1.31 -7.58
CA ALA A 94 -11.70 -1.80 -8.86
C ALA A 94 -12.39 -1.14 -10.07
N ARG A 95 -13.64 -0.72 -9.93
CA ARG A 95 -14.37 0.04 -10.95
C ARG A 95 -13.89 1.47 -11.07
N GLN A 96 -13.41 2.05 -9.97
CA GLN A 96 -12.88 3.41 -9.97
C GLN A 96 -11.45 3.50 -10.48
N ILE A 97 -10.61 2.50 -10.18
CA ILE A 97 -9.19 2.49 -10.53
C ILE A 97 -8.95 1.78 -11.86
N GLY A 98 -9.53 0.60 -12.00
CA GLY A 98 -9.30 -0.34 -13.10
C GLY A 98 -8.40 -1.51 -12.70
N ASP A 99 -8.59 -2.64 -13.40
CA ASP A 99 -7.83 -3.86 -13.15
C ASP A 99 -7.27 -4.49 -14.43
N LYS A 100 -7.48 -3.85 -15.59
CA LYS A 100 -7.05 -4.40 -16.87
C LYS A 100 -5.54 -4.43 -17.02
N PHE A 101 -5.04 -5.55 -17.52
CA PHE A 101 -3.65 -5.73 -17.90
C PHE A 101 -3.51 -6.72 -19.05
N ILE A 102 -2.38 -6.62 -19.72
CA ILE A 102 -2.06 -7.44 -20.87
C ILE A 102 -0.88 -8.35 -20.51
N THR A 103 -0.99 -9.61 -20.89
CA THR A 103 0.11 -10.55 -20.84
C THR A 103 0.44 -11.07 -22.24
N THR A 104 1.68 -11.41 -22.45
CA THR A 104 2.12 -12.08 -23.69
C THR A 104 2.64 -13.46 -23.33
N ASP A 105 2.12 -14.48 -23.96
CA ASP A 105 2.54 -15.84 -23.76
C ASP A 105 3.90 -16.15 -24.44
N SER A 106 4.36 -17.39 -24.33
CA SER A 106 5.62 -17.84 -24.96
C SER A 106 5.59 -17.82 -26.49
N ASN A 107 4.41 -17.84 -27.09
CA ASN A 107 4.21 -17.82 -28.55
C ASN A 107 4.11 -16.39 -29.09
N GLY A 108 3.98 -15.41 -28.21
CA GLY A 108 3.79 -14.00 -28.58
C GLY A 108 2.32 -13.57 -28.64
N ASP A 109 1.38 -14.46 -28.28
CA ASP A 109 -0.03 -14.16 -28.24
C ASP A 109 -0.34 -13.21 -27.07
N ILE A 110 -1.17 -12.21 -27.35
CA ILE A 110 -1.53 -11.18 -26.40
C ILE A 110 -2.90 -11.52 -25.80
N THR A 111 -2.96 -11.59 -24.47
CA THR A 111 -4.20 -11.82 -23.74
C THR A 111 -4.46 -10.65 -22.78
N GLU A 112 -5.67 -10.09 -22.84
CA GLU A 112 -6.13 -9.06 -21.92
C GLU A 112 -6.91 -9.71 -20.76
N TYR A 113 -6.60 -9.29 -19.55
CA TYR A 113 -7.26 -9.70 -18.30
C TYR A 113 -7.84 -8.48 -17.59
N GLY A 114 -8.82 -8.73 -16.72
CA GLY A 114 -9.48 -7.72 -15.91
C GLY A 114 -10.86 -7.34 -16.45
N ASP A 115 -11.75 -6.93 -15.56
CA ASP A 115 -13.13 -6.63 -15.85
C ASP A 115 -13.38 -5.12 -16.02
N TYR A 116 -12.55 -4.30 -15.37
CA TYR A 116 -12.76 -2.87 -15.27
C TYR A 116 -11.70 -2.08 -16.04
N PRO A 117 -12.09 -1.13 -16.90
CA PRO A 117 -11.14 -0.31 -17.64
C PRO A 117 -10.29 0.53 -16.69
N ASN A 118 -9.00 0.67 -16.99
CA ASN A 118 -8.08 1.47 -16.20
C ASN A 118 -8.40 2.96 -16.34
N LYS A 119 -8.79 3.57 -15.23
CA LYS A 119 -9.07 5.01 -15.11
C LYS A 119 -7.89 5.75 -14.48
N SER A 120 -7.22 5.13 -13.52
CA SER A 120 -5.99 5.70 -12.95
C SER A 120 -4.86 5.72 -13.98
N GLU A 121 -4.07 6.78 -13.99
CA GLU A 121 -2.88 6.90 -14.86
C GLU A 121 -1.69 6.10 -14.34
N TYR A 122 -1.60 5.90 -13.04
CA TYR A 122 -0.40 5.38 -12.38
C TYR A 122 -0.54 3.92 -11.98
N ILE A 123 -1.72 3.53 -11.50
CA ILE A 123 -1.93 2.22 -10.89
C ILE A 123 -3.10 1.47 -11.51
N ARG A 124 -3.14 0.19 -11.28
CA ARG A 124 -4.28 -0.71 -11.40
C ARG A 124 -4.37 -1.56 -10.15
N VAL A 125 -5.51 -2.16 -9.89
CA VAL A 125 -5.69 -3.10 -8.79
C VAL A 125 -5.69 -4.54 -9.29
N GLY A 126 -5.44 -5.48 -8.40
CA GLY A 126 -5.49 -6.90 -8.70
C GLY A 126 -5.46 -7.74 -7.43
N ASP A 127 -5.51 -9.05 -7.60
CA ASP A 127 -5.50 -10.05 -6.52
C ASP A 127 -6.61 -9.81 -5.48
N PHE A 128 -7.86 -9.59 -5.94
CA PHE A 128 -9.02 -9.30 -5.09
C PHE A 128 -10.20 -10.27 -5.31
N ASP A 129 -9.90 -11.48 -5.74
CA ASP A 129 -10.92 -12.52 -5.99
C ASP A 129 -11.71 -12.87 -4.74
N ASP A 130 -11.09 -12.84 -3.57
CA ASP A 130 -11.78 -13.09 -2.29
C ASP A 130 -12.88 -12.06 -2.00
N ILE A 131 -12.71 -10.82 -2.45
CA ILE A 131 -13.74 -9.78 -2.36
C ILE A 131 -14.85 -10.05 -3.37
N LYS A 132 -14.51 -10.34 -4.63
CA LYS A 132 -15.49 -10.68 -5.67
C LYS A 132 -16.37 -11.88 -5.30
N ASN A 133 -15.77 -12.86 -4.65
CA ASN A 133 -16.43 -14.10 -4.26
C ASN A 133 -17.10 -14.04 -2.87
N ASN A 134 -17.16 -12.85 -2.26
CA ASN A 134 -17.75 -12.61 -0.92
C ASN A 134 -17.13 -13.49 0.18
N VAL A 135 -15.87 -13.85 0.06
CA VAL A 135 -15.11 -14.55 1.11
C VAL A 135 -14.75 -13.57 2.23
N VAL A 136 -14.49 -12.32 1.87
CA VAL A 136 -14.24 -11.24 2.84
C VAL A 136 -15.60 -10.73 3.36
N PRO A 137 -15.83 -10.72 4.68
CA PRO A 137 -17.06 -10.15 5.23
C PRO A 137 -17.22 -8.66 4.89
N ALA A 138 -18.45 -8.24 4.61
CA ALA A 138 -18.78 -6.85 4.26
C ALA A 138 -18.35 -5.84 5.32
N SER A 139 -18.38 -6.23 6.59
CA SER A 139 -17.95 -5.38 7.70
C SER A 139 -16.46 -5.08 7.74
N GLN A 140 -15.66 -5.74 6.91
CA GLN A 140 -14.23 -5.50 6.88
C GLN A 140 -13.89 -4.22 6.12
N VAL A 141 -12.90 -3.50 6.62
CA VAL A 141 -12.31 -2.34 5.96
C VAL A 141 -10.81 -2.53 5.88
N PRO A 142 -10.14 -1.92 4.90
CA PRO A 142 -8.69 -2.01 4.82
C PRO A 142 -8.02 -1.41 6.06
N MET A 143 -6.87 -1.95 6.39
CA MET A 143 -5.94 -1.31 7.30
C MET A 143 -5.27 -0.15 6.56
N GLY A 144 -4.98 0.94 7.27
CA GLY A 144 -4.21 2.04 6.70
C GLY A 144 -2.88 1.53 6.12
N HIS A 145 -2.52 2.04 4.97
CA HIS A 145 -1.27 1.72 4.30
C HIS A 145 -0.57 3.02 3.89
N ALA A 146 0.72 3.09 4.16
CA ALA A 146 1.56 4.20 3.73
C ALA A 146 2.93 3.67 3.30
N ALA A 147 3.69 4.49 2.59
CA ALA A 147 5.07 4.16 2.32
C ALA A 147 5.84 3.94 3.63
N VAL A 148 6.67 2.93 3.65
CA VAL A 148 7.64 2.79 4.72
C VAL A 148 8.54 4.01 4.66
N ASN A 149 8.50 4.84 5.70
CA ASN A 149 9.49 5.88 5.86
C ASN A 149 10.86 5.21 5.87
N LEU A 150 11.68 5.53 4.89
CA LEU A 150 13.07 5.11 4.94
C LEU A 150 13.62 5.64 6.27
N PRO A 151 14.34 4.81 7.05
CA PRO A 151 14.96 5.30 8.25
C PRO A 151 15.76 6.53 7.88
N VAL A 152 15.44 7.65 8.52
CA VAL A 152 16.23 8.86 8.37
C VAL A 152 17.64 8.43 8.74
N GLN A 153 18.57 8.55 7.79
CA GLN A 153 19.96 8.29 8.12
C GLN A 153 20.28 9.15 9.35
N PRO A 154 20.80 8.56 10.40
CA PRO A 154 21.23 9.35 11.55
C PRO A 154 22.15 10.45 11.00
N PRO A 155 22.01 11.68 11.47
CA PRO A 155 22.86 12.77 11.03
C PRO A 155 24.28 12.27 11.11
N ASN A 156 25.04 12.47 10.03
CA ASN A 156 26.41 12.02 9.94
C ASN A 156 27.16 12.53 11.18
N VAL A 157 27.29 11.67 12.16
CA VAL A 157 28.06 11.98 13.37
C VAL A 157 29.51 11.79 12.97
N SER A 158 30.04 12.82 12.30
CA SER A 158 31.43 12.84 11.90
C SER A 158 32.29 12.61 13.12
N GLY A 159 32.93 11.45 13.16
CA GLY A 159 33.99 11.17 14.11
C GLY A 159 33.61 10.53 15.46
N ASN A 160 32.35 10.17 15.66
CA ASN A 160 31.98 9.49 16.90
C ASN A 160 31.83 7.98 16.69
N THR A 161 32.72 7.26 17.29
CA THR A 161 32.52 5.86 17.61
C THR A 161 31.24 5.70 18.42
N TYR A 162 30.42 4.79 18.01
CA TYR A 162 29.27 4.35 18.79
C TYR A 162 29.73 4.00 20.21
N ALA A 163 29.25 4.74 21.20
CA ALA A 163 29.44 4.40 22.57
C ALA A 163 28.27 3.55 23.04
N PRO A 164 28.48 2.29 23.45
CA PRO A 164 27.43 1.47 24.02
C PRO A 164 26.77 2.20 25.19
N GLY A 165 25.44 2.30 25.17
CA GLY A 165 24.68 3.00 26.20
C GLY A 165 24.39 4.49 25.90
N SER A 166 24.85 5.03 24.80
CA SER A 166 24.49 6.38 24.37
C SER A 166 23.09 6.41 23.75
N THR A 167 22.18 7.09 24.38
CA THR A 167 20.80 7.27 23.90
C THR A 167 20.66 8.34 22.81
N THR A 168 21.72 9.09 22.55
CA THR A 168 21.69 10.26 21.66
C THR A 168 21.74 9.91 20.17
N LEU A 169 22.21 8.71 19.81
CA LEU A 169 22.32 8.28 18.42
C LEU A 169 20.99 7.99 17.74
N TYR A 170 19.94 7.79 18.51
CA TYR A 170 18.63 7.40 18.01
C TYR A 170 17.51 8.38 18.34
N SER A 171 17.86 9.57 18.77
CA SER A 171 16.87 10.59 19.13
C SER A 171 15.96 11.03 17.95
N ASN A 172 16.37 10.77 16.73
CA ASN A 172 15.61 11.08 15.52
C ASN A 172 14.96 9.87 14.86
N VAL A 173 15.21 8.68 15.33
CA VAL A 173 14.50 7.47 14.92
C VAL A 173 13.37 7.30 15.89
N ASN A 174 12.18 7.74 15.53
CA ASN A 174 10.96 7.61 16.31
C ASN A 174 11.09 6.61 17.47
N SER A 175 11.55 7.07 18.55
CA SER A 175 11.38 6.60 19.94
C SER A 175 11.41 5.10 20.22
N VAL A 176 11.83 4.28 19.34
CA VAL A 176 11.72 2.87 19.59
C VAL A 176 13.08 2.37 19.99
N VAL A 177 13.39 2.19 21.19
CA VAL A 177 14.39 1.24 21.64
C VAL A 177 15.63 1.79 22.32
N THR A 178 15.77 3.05 22.48
CA THR A 178 16.99 3.52 23.16
C THR A 178 16.96 3.38 24.69
N ALA A 179 15.77 3.17 25.23
CA ALA A 179 15.63 3.07 26.69
C ALA A 179 16.02 1.72 27.29
N SER A 180 16.23 0.70 26.46
CA SER A 180 16.49 -0.66 26.95
C SER A 180 17.87 -1.23 26.58
N MET A 181 18.70 -0.48 25.87
CA MET A 181 20.09 -0.90 25.62
C MET A 181 20.99 -0.47 26.77
N THR A 182 21.02 -1.26 27.80
CA THR A 182 22.08 -1.19 28.79
C THR A 182 23.28 -2.04 28.37
N THR A 183 24.47 -1.69 28.80
CA THR A 183 25.72 -2.42 28.53
C THR A 183 25.68 -3.91 28.89
N THR A 184 24.69 -4.33 29.65
CA THR A 184 24.47 -5.73 30.06
C THR A 184 23.67 -6.55 29.02
N GLN A 185 23.18 -5.94 27.94
CA GLN A 185 22.43 -6.66 26.89
C GLN A 185 23.23 -6.94 25.62
N ILE A 186 24.53 -6.65 25.64
CA ILE A 186 25.44 -6.81 24.51
C ILE A 186 26.44 -7.96 24.75
N ASP A 187 26.40 -8.63 25.91
CA ASP A 187 27.25 -9.81 26.21
C ASP A 187 26.55 -11.11 25.70
#